data_f46000720c25ba6cee85ef8d41bb3cb0
#
_entry.id   f46000720c25ba6cee85ef8d41bb3cb0
#
_cell.length_a   1.000
_cell.length_b   1.000
_cell.length_c   1.000
_cell.angle_alpha   90.00
_cell.angle_beta   90.00
_cell.angle_gamma   90.00
#
_symmetry.space_group_name_H-M   'P 1'
#
loop_
_entity.id
_entity.type
_entity.pdbx_description
1 polymer ?
#
loop_
_entity_poly.entity_id
_entity_poly.type
_entity_poly.pdbx_seq_one_letter_code
_entity_poly.pdbx_strand_id
1 'polypeptide(L)'
;MKPLFFIKIILSLLIVNFASSQDHQEEKFKEIALEIINSAKYSVLTTVNNNSADSRTMDHFKVNPDFILYFGTNINSRKINHIKNNPIVTVHFNSKENDGYVTVKGFASISSNSDLIEHYWKNEWDKFYPNKSNYILIKVKIQSFEIISEKHNILGDSITWKSPIVLID
;
A
#
# COMPACT_ATOMS: atom_id res chain seq x y z
N MET A 1 23.88 44.80 -20.21
CA MET A 1 22.89 43.68 -20.07
C MET A 1 22.81 43.29 -18.60
N LYS A 2 21.60 43.28 -18.04
CA LYS A 2 21.40 43.29 -16.57
C LYS A 2 21.71 41.93 -15.92
N PRO A 3 22.60 41.84 -14.92
CA PRO A 3 22.97 40.57 -14.23
C PRO A 3 21.75 39.84 -13.59
N LEU A 4 20.68 40.59 -13.33
CA LEU A 4 19.42 40.05 -12.74
C LEU A 4 18.69 39.06 -13.64
N PHE A 5 18.87 39.14 -14.96
CA PHE A 5 18.23 38.23 -15.93
C PHE A 5 18.91 36.86 -15.94
N PHE A 6 20.23 36.81 -15.85
CA PHE A 6 21.02 35.58 -15.76
C PHE A 6 20.77 34.83 -14.46
N ILE A 7 20.61 35.52 -13.33
CA ILE A 7 20.31 34.93 -12.02
C ILE A 7 18.94 34.23 -12.05
N LYS A 8 17.92 34.82 -12.69
CA LYS A 8 16.58 34.19 -12.82
C LYS A 8 16.61 32.94 -13.68
N ILE A 9 17.39 32.87 -14.74
CA ILE A 9 17.51 31.71 -15.62
C ILE A 9 18.23 30.58 -14.88
N ILE A 10 19.30 30.86 -14.16
CA ILE A 10 20.04 29.84 -13.37
C ILE A 10 19.13 29.30 -12.25
N LEU A 11 18.37 30.13 -11.58
CA LEU A 11 17.46 29.71 -10.51
C LEU A 11 16.34 28.83 -11.06
N SER A 12 15.77 29.16 -12.24
CA SER A 12 14.72 28.31 -12.87
C SER A 12 15.26 26.95 -13.33
N LEU A 13 16.48 26.89 -13.87
CA LEU A 13 17.13 25.64 -14.24
C LEU A 13 17.43 24.74 -13.03
N LEU A 14 17.81 25.32 -11.89
CA LEU A 14 18.03 24.58 -10.65
C LEU A 14 16.72 23.99 -10.11
N ILE A 15 15.63 24.73 -10.15
CA ILE A 15 14.31 24.27 -9.68
C ILE A 15 13.81 23.10 -10.54
N VAL A 16 13.93 23.18 -11.87
CA VAL A 16 13.51 22.11 -12.79
C VAL A 16 14.30 20.82 -12.56
N ASN A 17 15.63 20.90 -12.34
CA ASN A 17 16.44 19.73 -12.07
C ASN A 17 16.12 19.10 -10.70
N PHE A 18 15.77 19.91 -9.69
CA PHE A 18 15.38 19.40 -8.36
C PHE A 18 14.04 18.66 -8.43
N ALA A 19 13.04 19.21 -9.11
CA ALA A 19 11.72 18.57 -9.29
C ALA A 19 11.86 17.23 -10.04
N SER A 20 12.61 17.19 -11.14
CA SER A 20 12.84 15.97 -11.91
C SER A 20 13.59 14.87 -11.12
N SER A 21 14.49 15.25 -10.23
CA SER A 21 15.20 14.31 -9.37
C SER A 21 14.30 13.71 -8.30
N GLN A 22 13.38 14.49 -7.76
CA GLN A 22 12.42 14.04 -6.76
C GLN A 22 11.40 13.08 -7.35
N ASP A 23 10.83 13.39 -8.51
CA ASP A 23 9.90 12.51 -9.24
C ASP A 23 10.55 11.15 -9.55
N HIS A 24 11.81 11.14 -9.98
CA HIS A 24 12.52 9.89 -10.27
C HIS A 24 12.76 9.04 -9.01
N GLN A 25 13.01 9.68 -7.87
CA GLN A 25 13.18 8.98 -6.60
C GLN A 25 11.86 8.37 -6.10
N GLU A 26 10.75 9.09 -6.24
CA GLU A 26 9.43 8.60 -5.86
C GLU A 26 9.00 7.39 -6.70
N GLU A 27 9.20 7.45 -8.02
CA GLU A 27 8.93 6.30 -8.91
C GLU A 27 9.77 5.07 -8.52
N LYS A 28 11.04 5.26 -8.24
CA LYS A 28 11.91 4.17 -7.73
C LYS A 28 11.38 3.58 -6.42
N PHE A 29 10.88 4.41 -5.50
CA PHE A 29 10.29 3.93 -4.25
C PHE A 29 8.99 3.16 -4.49
N LYS A 30 8.16 3.56 -5.46
CA LYS A 30 6.94 2.84 -5.87
C LYS A 30 7.28 1.46 -6.42
N GLU A 31 8.28 1.34 -7.29
CA GLU A 31 8.74 0.05 -7.83
C GLU A 31 9.22 -0.89 -6.72
N ILE A 32 10.07 -0.41 -5.81
CA ILE A 32 10.60 -1.21 -4.70
C ILE A 32 9.48 -1.58 -3.72
N ALA A 33 8.53 -0.68 -3.47
CA ALA A 33 7.36 -0.98 -2.63
C ALA A 33 6.52 -2.11 -3.23
N LEU A 34 6.27 -2.10 -4.54
CA LEU A 34 5.56 -3.18 -5.23
C LEU A 34 6.34 -4.50 -5.20
N GLU A 35 7.68 -4.47 -5.31
CA GLU A 35 8.52 -5.66 -5.14
C GLU A 35 8.34 -6.27 -3.75
N ILE A 36 8.45 -5.48 -2.69
CA ILE A 36 8.31 -5.93 -1.30
C ILE A 36 6.89 -6.47 -1.06
N ILE A 37 5.85 -5.71 -1.41
CA ILE A 37 4.45 -6.09 -1.22
C ILE A 37 4.17 -7.43 -1.95
N ASN A 38 4.57 -7.54 -3.20
CA ASN A 38 4.26 -8.70 -4.04
C ASN A 38 5.13 -9.93 -3.74
N SER A 39 6.24 -9.77 -3.01
CA SER A 39 7.08 -10.86 -2.51
C SER A 39 6.63 -11.38 -1.14
N ALA A 40 5.92 -10.57 -0.37
CA ALA A 40 5.44 -10.93 0.96
C ALA A 40 4.42 -12.08 0.87
N LYS A 41 4.60 -13.11 1.72
CA LYS A 41 3.67 -14.25 1.76
C LYS A 41 2.34 -13.88 2.39
N TYR A 42 2.38 -13.05 3.42
CA TYR A 42 1.23 -12.56 4.17
C TYR A 42 1.39 -11.08 4.47
N SER A 43 0.29 -10.45 4.79
CA SER A 43 0.26 -9.07 5.28
C SER A 43 -0.51 -8.98 6.59
N VAL A 44 -0.35 -7.87 7.31
CA VAL A 44 -1.14 -7.56 8.50
C VAL A 44 -2.09 -6.43 8.17
N LEU A 45 -3.38 -6.74 8.07
CA LEU A 45 -4.45 -5.75 7.90
C LEU A 45 -4.90 -5.24 9.27
N THR A 46 -4.84 -3.94 9.46
CA THR A 46 -5.35 -3.23 10.65
C THR A 46 -6.58 -2.41 10.28
N THR A 47 -7.66 -2.62 11.01
CA THR A 47 -8.92 -1.86 10.93
C THR A 47 -9.21 -1.22 12.27
N VAL A 48 -9.93 -0.11 12.30
CA VAL A 48 -10.30 0.59 13.53
C VAL A 48 -11.80 0.39 13.82
N ASN A 49 -12.10 0.08 15.07
CA ASN A 49 -13.47 -0.02 15.59
C ASN A 49 -13.54 0.69 16.94
N ASN A 50 -14.35 1.74 17.07
CA ASN A 50 -14.56 2.49 18.31
C ASN A 50 -13.24 2.82 19.04
N ASN A 51 -12.28 3.47 18.40
CA ASN A 51 -10.97 3.85 18.95
C ASN A 51 -10.04 2.66 19.29
N SER A 52 -10.40 1.43 18.94
CA SER A 52 -9.53 0.25 19.07
C SER A 52 -9.03 -0.20 17.69
N ALA A 53 -7.74 -0.46 17.59
CA ALA A 53 -7.13 -1.03 16.40
C ALA A 53 -7.12 -2.56 16.48
N ASP A 54 -7.73 -3.20 15.51
CA ASP A 54 -7.77 -4.66 15.36
C ASP A 54 -6.87 -5.07 14.20
N SER A 55 -5.83 -5.86 14.47
CA SER A 55 -4.89 -6.37 13.48
C SER A 55 -5.06 -7.88 13.27
N ARG A 56 -4.85 -8.36 12.04
CA ARG A 56 -4.85 -9.80 11.68
C ARG A 56 -4.00 -10.07 10.46
N THR A 57 -3.41 -11.25 10.43
CA THR A 57 -2.73 -11.76 9.24
C THR A 57 -3.76 -12.06 8.15
N MET A 58 -3.43 -11.66 6.93
CA MET A 58 -4.25 -11.87 5.75
C MET A 58 -3.41 -12.42 4.60
N ASP A 59 -3.99 -13.34 3.85
CA ASP A 59 -3.56 -13.67 2.50
C ASP A 59 -4.04 -12.54 1.57
N HIS A 60 -3.14 -11.92 0.85
CA HIS A 60 -3.43 -10.81 -0.04
C HIS A 60 -3.18 -11.21 -1.50
N PHE A 61 -3.83 -10.52 -2.42
CA PHE A 61 -3.54 -10.64 -3.83
C PHE A 61 -2.43 -9.66 -4.22
N LYS A 62 -1.75 -9.96 -5.32
CA LYS A 62 -0.72 -9.07 -5.86
C LYS A 62 -1.29 -7.69 -6.13
N VAL A 63 -0.53 -6.68 -5.74
CA VAL A 63 -0.87 -5.26 -6.01
C VAL A 63 -0.43 -4.93 -7.43
N ASN A 64 -1.33 -4.29 -8.17
CA ASN A 64 -1.05 -3.77 -9.50
C ASN A 64 -0.36 -2.38 -9.45
N PRO A 65 0.15 -1.86 -10.57
CA PRO A 65 0.76 -0.53 -10.63
C PRO A 65 -0.17 0.64 -10.20
N ASP A 66 -1.50 0.43 -10.23
CA ASP A 66 -2.47 1.43 -9.73
C ASP A 66 -2.60 1.44 -8.21
N PHE A 67 -1.78 0.69 -7.50
CA PHE A 67 -1.78 0.58 -6.04
C PHE A 67 -3.15 0.20 -5.45
N ILE A 68 -3.82 -0.77 -6.10
CA ILE A 68 -5.05 -1.37 -5.60
C ILE A 68 -4.75 -2.76 -5.05
N LEU A 69 -5.11 -2.96 -3.78
CA LEU A 69 -4.90 -4.21 -3.05
C LEU A 69 -6.24 -4.90 -2.79
N TYR A 70 -6.29 -6.21 -2.97
CA TYR A 70 -7.48 -7.02 -2.70
C TYR A 70 -7.21 -8.10 -1.65
N PHE A 71 -8.24 -8.38 -0.85
CA PHE A 71 -8.30 -9.49 0.09
C PHE A 71 -9.60 -10.25 -0.09
N GLY A 72 -9.52 -11.58 -0.13
CA GLY A 72 -10.69 -12.43 0.02
C GLY A 72 -11.03 -12.64 1.51
N THR A 73 -12.31 -12.59 1.86
CA THR A 73 -12.75 -12.83 3.24
C THR A 73 -14.21 -13.28 3.32
N ASN A 74 -14.61 -13.76 4.50
CA ASN A 74 -16.01 -14.08 4.79
C ASN A 74 -16.79 -12.79 5.10
N ILE A 75 -17.98 -12.65 4.48
CA ILE A 75 -18.86 -11.48 4.64
C ILE A 75 -19.29 -11.24 6.11
N ASN A 76 -19.34 -12.31 6.93
CA ASN A 76 -19.70 -12.23 8.34
C ASN A 76 -18.52 -11.92 9.26
N SER A 77 -17.31 -11.70 8.72
CA SER A 77 -16.13 -11.39 9.53
C SER A 77 -16.22 -10.00 10.16
N ARG A 78 -15.72 -9.85 11.40
CA ARG A 78 -15.73 -8.57 12.14
C ARG A 78 -15.16 -7.40 11.35
N LYS A 79 -14.09 -7.64 10.58
CA LYS A 79 -13.43 -6.60 9.77
C LYS A 79 -14.36 -5.96 8.73
N ILE A 80 -15.39 -6.66 8.25
CA ILE A 80 -16.39 -6.12 7.33
C ILE A 80 -17.19 -5.00 8.01
N ASN A 81 -17.63 -5.21 9.25
CA ASN A 81 -18.34 -4.17 10.01
C ASN A 81 -17.42 -3.00 10.35
N HIS A 82 -16.15 -3.27 10.71
CA HIS A 82 -15.17 -2.22 10.97
C HIS A 82 -14.99 -1.31 9.74
N ILE A 83 -14.80 -1.91 8.56
CA ILE A 83 -14.60 -1.17 7.29
C ILE A 83 -15.86 -0.39 6.90
N LYS A 84 -17.05 -0.93 7.12
CA LYS A 84 -18.31 -0.20 6.86
C LYS A 84 -18.45 1.04 7.73
N ASN A 85 -17.99 0.99 8.97
CA ASN A 85 -18.06 2.09 9.93
C ASN A 85 -16.89 3.07 9.76
N ASN A 86 -15.69 2.56 9.47
CA ASN A 86 -14.49 3.34 9.25
C ASN A 86 -13.65 2.70 8.13
N PRO A 87 -13.63 3.30 6.93
CA PRO A 87 -12.93 2.74 5.78
C PRO A 87 -11.41 2.89 5.85
N ILE A 88 -10.86 3.66 6.80
CA ILE A 88 -9.43 3.86 6.93
C ILE A 88 -8.78 2.58 7.44
N VAL A 89 -7.78 2.12 6.69
CA VAL A 89 -7.02 0.91 7.03
C VAL A 89 -5.52 1.13 6.89
N THR A 90 -4.78 0.33 7.64
CA THR A 90 -3.34 0.19 7.46
C THR A 90 -3.03 -1.27 7.12
N VAL A 91 -2.13 -1.50 6.15
CA VAL A 91 -1.64 -2.83 5.82
C VAL A 91 -0.13 -2.84 5.86
N HIS A 92 0.44 -3.77 6.62
CA HIS A 92 1.87 -3.92 6.79
C HIS A 92 2.37 -5.20 6.09
N PHE A 93 3.47 -5.07 5.37
CA PHE A 93 4.15 -6.13 4.64
C PHE A 93 5.62 -6.17 5.05
N ASN A 94 6.11 -7.31 5.46
CA ASN A 94 7.54 -7.55 5.57
C ASN A 94 8.07 -8.04 4.22
N SER A 95 9.28 -7.63 3.86
CA SER A 95 9.99 -8.24 2.73
C SER A 95 10.19 -9.74 2.99
N LYS A 96 10.33 -10.51 1.92
CA LYS A 96 10.53 -11.97 2.03
C LYS A 96 11.79 -12.32 2.82
N GLU A 97 12.83 -11.52 2.68
CA GLU A 97 14.15 -11.74 3.33
C GLU A 97 14.24 -11.07 4.72
N ASN A 98 13.19 -10.39 5.18
CA ASN A 98 13.13 -9.60 6.42
C ASN A 98 14.16 -8.45 6.49
N ASP A 99 14.57 -7.92 5.34
CA ASP A 99 15.51 -6.81 5.17
C ASP A 99 14.81 -5.46 4.91
N GLY A 100 13.50 -5.43 5.14
CA GLY A 100 12.70 -4.24 4.96
C GLY A 100 11.20 -4.48 5.12
N TYR A 101 10.42 -3.42 4.99
CA TYR A 101 8.97 -3.46 5.06
C TYR A 101 8.31 -2.35 4.24
N VAL A 102 7.05 -2.54 3.94
CA VAL A 102 6.16 -1.50 3.44
C VAL A 102 4.91 -1.44 4.33
N THR A 103 4.56 -0.23 4.77
CA THR A 103 3.30 0.00 5.50
C THR A 103 2.43 0.96 4.69
N VAL A 104 1.35 0.45 4.13
CA VAL A 104 0.41 1.25 3.34
C VAL A 104 -0.73 1.78 4.20
N LYS A 105 -1.19 2.99 3.90
CA LYS A 105 -2.43 3.58 4.41
C LYS A 105 -3.38 3.78 3.24
N GLY A 106 -4.65 3.48 3.43
CA GLY A 106 -5.62 3.61 2.34
C GLY A 106 -7.06 3.51 2.81
N PHE A 107 -7.95 3.59 1.83
CA PHE A 107 -9.38 3.44 2.03
C PHE A 107 -9.85 2.06 1.55
N ALA A 108 -10.45 1.31 2.47
CA ALA A 108 -11.04 0.02 2.17
C ALA A 108 -12.51 0.16 1.78
N SER A 109 -12.95 -0.64 0.83
CA SER A 109 -14.34 -0.81 0.45
C SER A 109 -14.66 -2.30 0.28
N ILE A 110 -15.95 -2.64 0.40
CA ILE A 110 -16.41 -4.01 0.20
C ILE A 110 -16.92 -4.14 -1.23
N SER A 111 -16.43 -5.15 -1.96
CA SER A 111 -16.86 -5.44 -3.32
C SER A 111 -17.60 -6.77 -3.39
N SER A 112 -18.82 -6.73 -3.93
CA SER A 112 -19.64 -7.88 -4.30
C SER A 112 -19.72 -8.08 -5.81
N ASN A 113 -18.82 -7.47 -6.58
CA ASN A 113 -18.76 -7.62 -8.03
C ASN A 113 -18.43 -9.08 -8.38
N SER A 114 -19.31 -9.76 -9.11
CA SER A 114 -19.21 -11.18 -9.45
C SER A 114 -17.94 -11.52 -10.22
N ASP A 115 -17.58 -10.68 -11.19
CA ASP A 115 -16.43 -10.95 -12.07
C ASP A 115 -15.11 -10.83 -11.29
N LEU A 116 -15.03 -9.86 -10.37
CA LEU A 116 -13.88 -9.74 -9.46
C LEU A 116 -13.82 -10.90 -8.45
N ILE A 117 -14.97 -11.31 -7.92
CA ILE A 117 -15.07 -12.45 -6.99
C ILE A 117 -14.57 -13.72 -7.69
N GLU A 118 -15.00 -13.98 -8.92
CA GLU A 118 -14.55 -15.13 -9.72
C GLU A 118 -13.05 -15.03 -10.05
N HIS A 119 -12.58 -13.86 -10.49
CA HIS A 119 -11.17 -13.62 -10.81
C HIS A 119 -10.23 -13.88 -9.62
N TYR A 120 -10.64 -13.49 -8.41
CA TYR A 120 -9.86 -13.63 -7.18
C TYR A 120 -10.22 -14.89 -6.36
N TRP A 121 -11.03 -15.82 -6.92
CA TRP A 121 -11.30 -17.09 -6.28
C TRP A 121 -10.09 -18.03 -6.40
N LYS A 122 -9.75 -18.72 -5.29
CA LYS A 122 -8.75 -19.79 -5.27
C LYS A 122 -9.44 -21.12 -4.97
N ASN A 123 -9.22 -22.14 -5.81
CA ASN A 123 -9.89 -23.45 -5.67
C ASN A 123 -9.64 -24.12 -4.31
N GLU A 124 -8.45 -23.91 -3.73
CA GLU A 124 -8.14 -24.41 -2.39
C GLU A 124 -9.00 -23.82 -1.27
N TRP A 125 -9.77 -22.76 -1.57
CA TRP A 125 -10.67 -22.13 -0.62
C TRP A 125 -12.06 -22.76 -0.56
N ASP A 126 -12.41 -23.70 -1.44
CA ASP A 126 -13.69 -24.45 -1.41
C ASP A 126 -13.96 -25.05 0.00
N LYS A 127 -12.92 -25.56 0.65
CA LYS A 127 -13.03 -26.10 2.02
C LYS A 127 -13.36 -25.07 3.11
N PHE A 128 -13.03 -23.78 2.89
CA PHE A 128 -13.30 -22.69 3.85
C PHE A 128 -14.61 -21.97 3.56
N TYR A 129 -15.14 -22.11 2.34
CA TYR A 129 -16.37 -21.48 1.88
C TYR A 129 -17.32 -22.52 1.28
N PRO A 130 -17.90 -23.44 2.12
CA PRO A 130 -18.89 -24.41 1.64
C PRO A 130 -20.08 -23.74 0.95
N ASN A 131 -20.43 -22.53 1.40
CA ASN A 131 -21.30 -21.61 0.70
C ASN A 131 -20.48 -20.45 0.12
N LYS A 132 -20.26 -20.48 -1.19
CA LYS A 132 -19.49 -19.45 -1.91
C LYS A 132 -20.07 -18.05 -1.80
N SER A 133 -21.39 -17.90 -1.52
CA SER A 133 -22.02 -16.60 -1.29
C SER A 133 -21.50 -15.87 -0.05
N ASN A 134 -20.82 -16.58 0.84
CA ASN A 134 -20.16 -15.97 2.01
C ASN A 134 -18.79 -15.35 1.67
N TYR A 135 -18.24 -15.62 0.47
CA TYR A 135 -16.98 -15.01 0.05
C TYR A 135 -17.23 -13.62 -0.52
N ILE A 136 -16.40 -12.66 -0.12
CA ILE A 136 -16.47 -11.28 -0.54
C ILE A 136 -15.06 -10.69 -0.61
N LEU A 137 -14.87 -9.63 -1.39
CA LEU A 137 -13.60 -8.95 -1.50
C LEU A 137 -13.58 -7.65 -0.69
N ILE A 138 -12.47 -7.41 -0.02
CA ILE A 138 -12.06 -6.10 0.46
C ILE A 138 -11.14 -5.51 -0.60
N LYS A 139 -11.49 -4.34 -1.15
CA LYS A 139 -10.67 -3.54 -2.04
C LYS A 139 -10.07 -2.39 -1.24
N VAL A 140 -8.76 -2.23 -1.25
CA VAL A 140 -8.05 -1.10 -0.63
C VAL A 140 -7.44 -0.25 -1.74
N LYS A 141 -7.87 1.02 -1.85
CA LYS A 141 -7.16 2.04 -2.63
C LYS A 141 -6.09 2.64 -1.72
N ILE A 142 -4.82 2.36 -2.04
CA ILE A 142 -3.68 2.87 -1.29
C ILE A 142 -3.56 4.37 -1.55
N GLN A 143 -3.35 5.16 -0.49
CA GLN A 143 -3.19 6.62 -0.56
C GLN A 143 -1.74 7.04 -0.27
N SER A 144 -1.04 6.23 0.51
CA SER A 144 0.36 6.46 0.83
C SER A 144 1.00 5.19 1.34
N PHE A 145 2.32 5.15 1.31
CA PHE A 145 3.08 4.10 1.98
C PHE A 145 4.34 4.66 2.64
N GLU A 146 4.75 4.01 3.70
CA GLU A 146 6.06 4.11 4.33
C GLU A 146 6.90 2.93 3.89
N ILE A 147 8.20 3.14 3.62
CA ILE A 147 9.10 2.09 3.14
C ILE A 147 10.44 2.13 3.85
N ILE A 148 10.94 0.95 4.21
CA ILE A 148 12.34 0.69 4.57
C ILE A 148 12.81 -0.50 3.75
N SER A 149 14.01 -0.42 3.21
CA SER A 149 14.67 -1.53 2.51
C SER A 149 16.19 -1.40 2.62
N GLU A 150 16.80 -2.25 3.44
CA GLU A 150 18.26 -2.30 3.57
C GLU A 150 18.92 -2.69 2.25
N LYS A 151 18.36 -3.66 1.54
CA LYS A 151 18.80 -4.10 0.20
C LYS A 151 18.93 -2.95 -0.80
N HIS A 152 18.03 -1.97 -0.73
CA HIS A 152 17.98 -0.83 -1.65
C HIS A 152 18.55 0.46 -1.04
N ASN A 153 19.14 0.38 0.16
CA ASN A 153 19.64 1.52 0.94
C ASN A 153 18.57 2.61 1.18
N ILE A 154 17.32 2.17 1.39
CA ILE A 154 16.21 3.04 1.81
C ILE A 154 16.09 2.91 3.31
N LEU A 155 16.63 3.89 4.03
CA LEU A 155 16.71 3.88 5.48
C LEU A 155 15.86 5.00 6.06
N GLY A 156 15.53 4.89 7.34
CA GLY A 156 14.90 5.97 8.10
C GLY A 156 15.86 7.11 8.37
N ASP A 157 15.31 8.26 8.71
CA ASP A 157 16.10 9.40 9.16
C ASP A 157 16.93 9.03 10.40
N SER A 158 18.21 9.36 10.39
CA SER A 158 19.19 8.90 11.41
C SER A 158 18.94 9.47 12.81
N ILE A 159 18.15 10.53 12.93
CA ILE A 159 17.86 11.20 14.23
C ILE A 159 16.46 10.81 14.71
N THR A 160 15.47 10.88 13.84
CA THR A 160 14.06 10.68 14.18
C THR A 160 13.53 9.28 13.91
N TRP A 161 14.30 8.47 13.17
CA TRP A 161 13.94 7.12 12.69
C TRP A 161 12.70 7.11 11.77
N LYS A 162 12.31 8.28 11.28
CA LYS A 162 11.15 8.42 10.40
C LYS A 162 11.44 7.78 9.04
N SER A 163 10.61 6.82 8.66
CA SER A 163 10.67 6.19 7.34
C SER A 163 10.28 7.18 6.23
N PRO A 164 10.85 7.07 5.04
CA PRO A 164 10.35 7.77 3.86
C PRO A 164 8.87 7.46 3.62
N ILE A 165 8.11 8.49 3.24
CA ILE A 165 6.68 8.40 2.91
C ILE A 165 6.49 8.83 1.47
N VAL A 166 5.74 8.03 0.70
CA VAL A 166 5.34 8.33 -0.68
C VAL A 166 3.82 8.43 -0.73
N LEU A 167 3.31 9.46 -1.38
CA LEU A 167 1.89 9.64 -1.66
C LEU A 167 1.53 8.95 -2.98
N ILE A 168 0.33 8.39 -3.06
CA ILE A 168 -0.23 7.79 -4.28
C ILE A 168 -1.42 8.65 -4.71
N ASP A 169 -1.36 9.21 -5.90
CA ASP A 169 -2.36 10.08 -6.51
C ASP A 169 -3.59 9.30 -7.04
#